data_cf652a688aa067b18f17f2681a18839f
#
_entry.id   cf652a688aa067b18f17f2681a18839f
#
_cell.length_a   1.000
_cell.length_b   1.000
_cell.length_c   1.000
_cell.angle_alpha   90.00
_cell.angle_beta   90.00
_cell.angle_gamma   90.00
#
_symmetry.space_group_name_H-M   'P 1'
#
loop_
_entity.id
_entity.type
_entity.pdbx_description
1 polymer ?
#
loop_
_entity_poly.entity_id
_entity_poly.type
_entity_poly.pdbx_seq_one_letter_code
_entity_poly.pdbx_strand_id
1 'polypeptide(L)'
;MIFAIDPGNEFSAYVLLDDDLKPIDFDKCTNELLMNKITELFLVKDIRCDVAIEMVASYGMSVGKTVFDTCVWIGRFYEAIRRYSNVNPTFIYRKDEKMCLCHTMKAKDSNIV
;
A
#
# COMPACT_ATOMS: atom_id res chain seq x y z
N MET A 1 14.27 5.69 1.42
CA MET A 1 13.15 5.16 2.22
C MET A 1 11.97 4.82 1.33
N ILE A 2 11.22 3.82 1.71
CA ILE A 2 10.00 3.41 1.01
C ILE A 2 8.89 3.22 2.03
N PHE A 3 7.73 3.80 1.77
CA PHE A 3 6.51 3.57 2.55
C PHE A 3 5.55 2.75 1.71
N ALA A 4 5.20 1.56 2.18
CA ALA A 4 4.34 0.64 1.44
C ALA A 4 3.07 0.33 2.23
N ILE A 5 1.94 0.28 1.53
CA ILE A 5 0.63 -0.02 2.13
C ILE A 5 0.02 -1.24 1.46
N ASP A 6 -0.43 -2.19 2.29
CA ASP A 6 -1.28 -3.31 1.90
C ASP A 6 -2.70 -2.98 2.40
N PRO A 7 -3.58 -2.44 1.54
CA PRO A 7 -4.86 -1.91 1.96
C PRO A 7 -5.94 -2.97 2.13
N GLY A 8 -6.86 -2.72 3.05
CA GLY A 8 -8.05 -3.52 3.25
C GLY A 8 -9.28 -2.64 3.45
N ASN A 9 -10.43 -3.25 3.61
CA ASN A 9 -11.68 -2.51 3.75
C ASN A 9 -11.87 -1.88 5.14
N GLU A 10 -11.28 -2.45 6.18
CA GLU A 10 -11.35 -1.94 7.56
C GLU A 10 -9.97 -1.79 8.18
N PHE A 11 -9.08 -2.74 7.91
CA PHE A 11 -7.72 -2.77 8.40
C PHE A 11 -6.76 -2.75 7.22
N SER A 12 -5.65 -2.09 7.40
CA SER A 12 -4.57 -2.07 6.41
C SER A 12 -3.24 -2.26 7.12
N ALA A 13 -2.28 -2.80 6.40
CA ALA A 13 -0.91 -2.93 6.90
C ALA A 13 -0.02 -1.93 6.19
N TYR A 14 1.02 -1.47 6.89
CA TYR A 14 2.02 -0.61 6.29
C TYR A 14 3.41 -0.99 6.79
N VAL A 15 4.41 -0.61 6.01
CA VAL A 15 5.81 -0.69 6.42
C VAL A 15 6.56 0.53 5.89
N LEU A 16 7.41 1.09 6.75
CA LEU A 16 8.37 2.11 6.36
C LEU A 16 9.75 1.47 6.37
N LEU A 17 10.39 1.43 5.21
CA LEU A 17 11.71 0.84 5.03
C LEU A 17 12.76 1.95 4.94
N ASP A 18 13.92 1.73 5.55
CA ASP A 18 15.06 2.63 5.38
C ASP A 18 15.76 2.41 4.03
N ASP A 19 16.87 3.10 3.79
CA ASP A 19 17.59 3.01 2.53
C ASP A 19 18.25 1.64 2.33
N ASP A 20 18.45 0.88 3.40
CA ASP A 20 18.95 -0.49 3.33
C ASP A 20 17.82 -1.53 3.26
N LEU A 21 16.58 -1.08 3.03
CA LEU A 21 15.37 -1.90 2.96
C LEU A 21 15.06 -2.64 4.25
N LYS A 22 15.46 -2.07 5.39
CA LYS A 22 15.11 -2.62 6.71
C LYS A 22 13.88 -1.92 7.26
N PRO A 23 12.94 -2.67 7.86
CA PRO A 23 11.76 -2.07 8.46
C PRO A 23 12.14 -1.19 9.66
N ILE A 24 11.69 0.06 9.65
CA ILE A 24 11.88 0.96 10.80
C ILE A 24 10.56 1.28 11.50
N ASP A 25 9.43 1.07 10.82
CA ASP A 25 8.11 1.19 11.41
C ASP A 25 7.15 0.32 10.59
N PHE A 26 6.31 -0.45 11.24
CA PHE A 26 5.31 -1.27 10.57
C PHE A 26 4.21 -1.66 11.53
N ASP A 27 3.01 -1.84 10.99
CA ASP A 27 1.86 -2.29 11.79
C ASP A 27 0.73 -2.70 10.87
N LYS A 28 -0.23 -3.43 11.43
CA LYS A 28 -1.54 -3.64 10.84
C LYS A 28 -2.55 -2.99 11.78
N CYS A 29 -3.29 -2.03 11.28
CA CYS A 29 -4.17 -1.20 12.09
C CYS A 29 -5.45 -0.85 11.34
N THR A 30 -6.38 -0.20 12.02
CA THR A 30 -7.58 0.30 11.34
C THR A 30 -7.19 1.35 10.31
N ASN A 31 -8.03 1.52 9.30
CA ASN A 31 -7.77 2.48 8.24
C ASN A 31 -7.72 3.92 8.77
N GLU A 32 -8.51 4.24 9.79
CA GLU A 32 -8.46 5.55 10.44
C GLU A 32 -7.12 5.79 11.13
N LEU A 33 -6.58 4.79 11.81
CA LEU A 33 -5.26 4.90 12.44
C LEU A 33 -4.16 5.05 11.40
N LEU A 34 -4.28 4.35 10.26
CA LEU A 34 -3.32 4.52 9.19
C LEU A 34 -3.39 5.93 8.59
N MET A 35 -4.59 6.51 8.45
CA MET A 35 -4.71 7.91 8.02
C MET A 35 -3.98 8.85 8.99
N ASN A 36 -4.10 8.61 10.29
CA ASN A 36 -3.38 9.40 11.30
C ASN A 36 -1.86 9.22 11.16
N LYS A 37 -1.40 8.00 10.89
CA LYS A 37 0.02 7.72 10.67
C LYS A 37 0.54 8.44 9.42
N ILE A 38 -0.23 8.45 8.35
CA ILE A 38 0.10 9.17 7.12
C ILE A 38 0.24 10.66 7.40
N THR A 39 -0.69 11.24 8.15
CA THR A 39 -0.63 12.65 8.53
C THR A 39 0.63 12.92 9.36
N GLU A 40 0.93 12.08 10.33
CA GLU A 40 2.12 12.21 11.16
C GLU A 40 3.39 12.18 10.31
N LEU A 41 3.53 11.20 9.44
CA LEU A 41 4.74 11.00 8.66
C LEU A 41 4.93 12.08 7.59
N PHE A 42 3.88 12.36 6.82
CA PHE A 42 4.04 13.19 5.61
C PHE A 42 3.72 14.66 5.84
N LEU A 43 2.81 14.99 6.73
CA LEU A 43 2.47 16.38 7.01
C LEU A 43 3.29 16.94 8.17
N VAL A 44 3.34 16.23 9.30
CA VAL A 44 3.98 16.75 10.53
C VAL A 44 5.49 16.55 10.48
N LYS A 45 5.96 15.34 10.20
CA LYS A 45 7.40 15.03 10.15
C LYS A 45 8.04 15.33 8.81
N ASP A 46 7.24 15.58 7.78
CA ASP A 46 7.71 15.92 6.43
C ASP A 46 8.73 14.90 5.89
N ILE A 47 8.43 13.60 6.09
CA ILE A 47 9.28 12.53 5.59
C ILE A 47 9.24 12.51 4.06
N ARG A 48 10.42 12.32 3.45
CA ARG A 48 10.58 12.21 2.00
C ARG A 48 10.94 10.78 1.64
N CYS A 49 10.04 10.09 0.93
CA CYS A 49 10.26 8.70 0.54
C CYS A 49 9.39 8.35 -0.66
N ASP A 50 9.76 7.26 -1.33
CA ASP A 50 8.90 6.66 -2.34
C ASP A 50 7.75 5.96 -1.64
N VAL A 51 6.58 5.94 -2.29
CA VAL A 51 5.37 5.34 -1.73
C VAL A 51 4.80 4.33 -2.71
N ALA A 52 4.47 3.15 -2.21
CA ALA A 52 3.82 2.10 -2.98
C ALA A 52 2.54 1.67 -2.28
N ILE A 53 1.46 1.53 -3.06
CA ILE A 53 0.16 1.04 -2.55
C ILE A 53 -0.25 -0.15 -3.41
N GLU A 54 -0.53 -1.29 -2.77
CA GLU A 54 -1.06 -2.44 -3.50
C GLU A 54 -2.47 -2.10 -4.00
N MET A 55 -2.69 -2.30 -5.30
CA MET A 55 -3.97 -2.03 -5.93
C MET A 55 -4.69 -3.34 -6.21
N VAL A 56 -5.98 -3.37 -5.91
CA VAL A 56 -6.81 -4.53 -6.20
C VAL A 56 -7.12 -4.57 -7.70
N ALA A 57 -7.34 -5.79 -8.22
CA ALA A 57 -7.75 -5.98 -9.59
C ALA A 57 -8.69 -7.18 -9.67
N SER A 58 -9.66 -7.11 -10.59
CA SER A 58 -10.65 -8.18 -10.74
C SER A 58 -10.13 -9.36 -11.57
N TYR A 59 -9.21 -9.10 -12.48
CA TYR A 59 -8.72 -10.09 -13.47
C TYR A 59 -9.86 -10.81 -14.18
N GLY A 60 -10.96 -10.09 -14.47
CA GLY A 60 -12.14 -10.65 -15.10
C GLY A 60 -13.12 -11.33 -14.16
N MET A 61 -12.84 -11.34 -12.87
CA MET A 61 -13.73 -11.92 -11.84
C MET A 61 -14.65 -10.86 -11.27
N SER A 62 -15.82 -11.28 -10.79
CA SER A 62 -16.73 -10.38 -10.07
C SER A 62 -16.09 -9.92 -8.77
N VAL A 63 -16.33 -8.67 -8.41
CA VAL A 63 -15.86 -8.10 -7.15
C VAL A 63 -17.06 -7.67 -6.30
N GLY A 64 -16.93 -7.82 -4.99
CA GLY A 64 -17.98 -7.48 -4.06
C GLY A 64 -17.73 -6.19 -3.30
N LYS A 65 -18.60 -5.93 -2.32
CA LYS A 65 -18.56 -4.72 -1.49
C LYS A 65 -17.21 -4.52 -0.81
N THR A 66 -16.60 -5.59 -0.30
CA THR A 66 -15.30 -5.51 0.39
C THR A 66 -14.22 -4.90 -0.50
N VAL A 67 -14.19 -5.31 -1.78
CA VAL A 67 -13.23 -4.79 -2.75
C VAL A 67 -13.52 -3.32 -3.05
N PHE A 68 -14.80 -2.96 -3.23
CA PHE A 68 -15.16 -1.56 -3.46
C PHE A 68 -14.78 -0.66 -2.27
N ASP A 69 -15.04 -1.12 -1.05
CA ASP A 69 -14.68 -0.37 0.15
C ASP A 69 -13.16 -0.21 0.25
N THR A 70 -12.40 -1.25 -0.11
CA THR A 70 -10.95 -1.17 -0.16
C THR A 70 -10.47 -0.13 -1.18
N CYS A 71 -11.10 -0.07 -2.36
CA CYS A 71 -10.78 0.93 -3.37
C CYS A 71 -10.99 2.36 -2.86
N VAL A 72 -12.07 2.59 -2.10
CA VAL A 72 -12.32 3.90 -1.51
C VAL A 72 -11.16 4.30 -0.58
N TRP A 73 -10.71 3.37 0.27
CA TRP A 73 -9.59 3.64 1.17
C TRP A 73 -8.27 3.84 0.43
N ILE A 74 -8.01 3.07 -0.64
CA ILE A 74 -6.84 3.27 -1.49
C ILE A 74 -6.80 4.70 -2.00
N GLY A 75 -7.93 5.19 -2.52
CA GLY A 75 -8.03 6.57 -3.01
C GLY A 75 -7.80 7.61 -1.91
N ARG A 76 -8.31 7.36 -0.71
CA ARG A 76 -8.11 8.25 0.44
C ARG A 76 -6.64 8.30 0.86
N PHE A 77 -5.98 7.15 0.96
CA PHE A 77 -4.55 7.09 1.29
C PHE A 77 -3.72 7.79 0.21
N TYR A 78 -4.02 7.51 -1.05
CA TYR A 78 -3.32 8.11 -2.19
C TYR A 78 -3.40 9.63 -2.13
N GLU A 79 -4.62 10.17 -2.00
CA GLU A 79 -4.82 11.61 -2.02
C GLU A 79 -4.19 12.30 -0.81
N ALA A 80 -4.28 11.71 0.38
CA ALA A 80 -3.66 12.27 1.57
C ALA A 80 -2.14 12.37 1.41
N ILE A 81 -1.49 11.31 0.95
CA ILE A 81 -0.04 11.30 0.74
C ILE A 81 0.35 12.32 -0.32
N ARG A 82 -0.36 12.35 -1.43
CA ARG A 82 -0.09 13.30 -2.51
C ARG A 82 -0.20 14.75 -2.04
N ARG A 83 -1.23 15.06 -1.26
CA ARG A 83 -1.46 16.43 -0.77
C ARG A 83 -0.40 16.85 0.23
N TYR A 84 0.01 15.95 1.14
CA TYR A 84 0.96 16.31 2.19
C TYR A 84 2.40 16.34 1.70
N SER A 85 2.76 15.47 0.76
CA SER A 85 4.16 15.27 0.35
C SER A 85 4.48 15.74 -1.07
N ASN A 86 3.48 15.99 -1.91
CA ASN A 86 3.63 16.22 -3.35
C ASN A 86 4.25 15.02 -4.09
N VAL A 87 4.26 13.85 -3.46
CA VAL A 87 4.71 12.60 -4.08
C VAL A 87 3.47 11.86 -4.56
N ASN A 88 3.51 11.35 -5.79
CA ASN A 88 2.45 10.50 -6.32
C ASN A 88 2.78 9.05 -5.96
N PRO A 89 1.98 8.38 -5.10
CA PRO A 89 2.21 6.98 -4.83
C PRO A 89 2.16 6.14 -6.10
N THR A 90 2.93 5.06 -6.14
CA THR A 90 2.91 4.08 -7.23
C THR A 90 2.00 2.94 -6.84
N PHE A 91 1.08 2.57 -7.73
CA PHE A 91 0.25 1.38 -7.54
C PHE A 91 1.02 0.14 -7.94
N ILE A 92 0.96 -0.88 -7.09
CA ILE A 92 1.57 -2.18 -7.35
C ILE A 92 0.44 -3.21 -7.42
N TYR A 93 0.43 -4.01 -8.48
CA TYR A 93 -0.58 -5.05 -8.68
C TYR A 93 0.01 -6.41 -8.31
N ARG A 94 -0.82 -7.28 -7.74
CA ARG A 94 -0.37 -8.63 -7.36
C ARG A 94 0.21 -9.38 -8.56
N LYS A 95 -0.31 -9.13 -9.74
CA LYS A 95 0.23 -9.68 -10.98
C LYS A 95 1.71 -9.32 -11.16
N ASP A 96 2.05 -8.04 -10.93
CA ASP A 96 3.42 -7.55 -11.06
C ASP A 96 4.31 -8.13 -9.97
N GLU A 97 3.79 -8.28 -8.75
CA GLU A 97 4.51 -8.90 -7.65
C GLU A 97 4.89 -10.34 -8.00
N LYS A 98 3.94 -11.12 -8.54
CA LYS A 98 4.20 -12.51 -8.93
C LYS A 98 5.24 -12.58 -10.04
N MET A 99 5.17 -11.71 -11.01
CA MET A 99 6.17 -11.65 -12.09
C MET A 99 7.57 -11.30 -11.55
N CYS A 100 7.64 -10.34 -10.64
CA CYS A 100 8.91 -9.90 -10.05
C CYS A 100 9.54 -10.97 -9.15
N LEU A 101 8.73 -11.57 -8.28
CA LEU A 101 9.23 -12.47 -7.24
C LEU A 101 9.41 -13.90 -7.72
N CYS A 102 8.56 -14.37 -8.62
CA CYS A 102 8.49 -15.77 -9.04
C CYS A 102 8.77 -15.97 -10.53
N HIS A 103 8.96 -14.91 -11.27
CA HIS A 103 9.23 -14.90 -12.71
C HIS A 103 8.12 -15.60 -13.51
N THR A 104 6.88 -15.65 -12.99
CA THR A 104 5.75 -16.26 -13.68
C THR A 104 4.42 -15.71 -13.18
N MET A 105 3.48 -15.53 -14.10
CA MET A 105 2.10 -15.15 -13.80
C MET A 105 1.31 -16.28 -13.12
N LYS A 106 1.81 -17.49 -13.17
CA LYS A 106 1.14 -18.67 -12.60
C LYS A 106 1.63 -19.00 -11.19
N ALA A 107 2.48 -18.18 -10.60
CA ALA A 107 2.95 -18.40 -9.25
C ALA A 107 1.78 -18.38 -8.27
N LYS A 108 1.80 -19.29 -7.31
CA LYS A 108 0.81 -19.32 -6.22
C LYS A 108 1.16 -18.23 -5.20
N ASP A 109 0.17 -17.78 -4.43
CA ASP A 109 0.39 -16.76 -3.40
C ASP A 109 1.41 -17.21 -2.37
N SER A 110 1.49 -18.50 -2.07
CA SER A 110 2.48 -19.06 -1.15
C SER A 110 3.93 -18.87 -1.63
N ASN A 111 4.15 -18.54 -2.89
CA ASN A 111 5.47 -18.26 -3.44
C ASN A 111 5.87 -16.80 -3.26
N ILE A 112 4.96 -15.96 -2.78
CA ILE A 112 5.22 -14.55 -2.49
C ILE A 112 5.48 -14.43 -0.99
N VAL A 113 6.64 -14.01 -0.63
CA VAL A 113 7.03 -13.92 0.78
C VAL A 113 7.22 -12.46 1.19
#